data_94b48b0767979ac0b5c4ae475a013fbf
#
_entry.id   94b48b0767979ac0b5c4ae475a013fbf
#
_cell.length_a   1.000
_cell.length_b   1.000
_cell.length_c   1.000
_cell.angle_alpha   90.00
_cell.angle_beta   90.00
_cell.angle_gamma   90.00
#
_symmetry.space_group_name_H-M   'P 1'
#
loop_
_entity.id
_entity.type
_entity.pdbx_description
1 polymer ?
#
loop_
_entity_poly.entity_id
_entity_poly.type
_entity_poly.pdbx_seq_one_letter_code
_entity_poly.pdbx_strand_id
1 'polypeptide(L)'
;MLQVEALRAKLRGNIGLVTAYAHLMGGSLGRLVLSLGYFVSVANALSLSDFGLFAAASATGVVLSRIAAFGFVSPLYRVATGRPRLVGAYTAGFLAALLASLPVVGLAAAGFYAAFFSGEMSMAAFAAVVVAEVLCWRVLEVVCIVNNGLGRFGRAAILAILGSAIRAVAAVAFAVFSDHSLLAWAIAYMGANALAMAAAIVFFYPRVRLRFAPALYWGQWRDSVSVASAEIIFYLQSELDKLLVLSIGGPHIAGLYAILMRLVDLTAMPIRAFNTMVVQKLMKAPQWLSSWRFRLSLEAGIAAVSVAGLAFLGGFLAIFPNALGRNVADAAPLVLLALLVPAFRNLVEFQSELLYARGKTTVRALILALVGMIKAGLLVLLLRHADDGSTAWITGMNALFAGLWMVSAVASYTAFDWHGRQRPDETIRPAPQPGE
;
A
#
# COMPACT_ATOMS: atom_id res chain seq x y z
N MET A 1 -40.05 -2.08 -29.44
CA MET A 1 -39.41 -0.79 -29.05
C MET A 1 -38.84 -0.84 -27.65
N LEU A 2 -39.56 -1.25 -26.62
CA LEU A 2 -39.11 -1.33 -25.21
C LEU A 2 -37.85 -2.20 -24.97
N GLN A 3 -37.69 -3.32 -25.69
CA GLN A 3 -36.49 -4.18 -25.54
C GLN A 3 -35.20 -3.54 -26.10
N VAL A 4 -35.33 -2.74 -27.15
CA VAL A 4 -34.16 -2.03 -27.75
C VAL A 4 -33.72 -0.86 -26.86
N GLU A 5 -34.67 -0.19 -26.20
CA GLU A 5 -34.35 0.87 -25.23
C GLU A 5 -33.73 0.30 -23.95
N ALA A 6 -34.22 -0.83 -23.45
CA ALA A 6 -33.63 -1.54 -22.33
C ALA A 6 -32.19 -2.04 -22.65
N LEU A 7 -31.97 -2.54 -23.85
CA LEU A 7 -30.65 -2.95 -24.33
C LEU A 7 -29.71 -1.75 -24.49
N ARG A 8 -30.19 -0.63 -25.03
CA ARG A 8 -29.43 0.63 -25.14
C ARG A 8 -29.11 1.24 -23.76
N ALA A 9 -30.03 1.19 -22.80
CA ALA A 9 -29.80 1.65 -21.44
C ALA A 9 -28.75 0.77 -20.73
N LYS A 10 -28.80 -0.55 -20.93
CA LYS A 10 -27.83 -1.50 -20.41
C LYS A 10 -26.44 -1.33 -21.05
N LEU A 11 -26.40 -1.08 -22.37
CA LEU A 11 -25.16 -0.75 -23.10
C LEU A 11 -24.56 0.60 -22.66
N ARG A 12 -25.39 1.65 -22.50
CA ARG A 12 -24.94 2.96 -22.00
C ARG A 12 -24.44 2.87 -20.56
N GLY A 13 -25.09 2.10 -19.70
CA GLY A 13 -24.62 1.82 -18.34
C GLY A 13 -23.27 1.11 -18.32
N ASN A 14 -23.07 0.14 -19.23
CA ASN A 14 -21.80 -0.56 -19.37
C ASN A 14 -20.69 0.32 -19.97
N ILE A 15 -21.01 1.17 -20.97
CA ILE A 15 -20.06 2.13 -21.55
C ILE A 15 -19.63 3.15 -20.50
N GLY A 16 -20.56 3.71 -19.71
CA GLY A 16 -20.23 4.62 -18.60
C GLY A 16 -19.32 3.97 -17.55
N LEU A 17 -19.51 2.69 -17.31
CA LEU A 17 -18.70 1.90 -16.37
C LEU A 17 -17.31 1.63 -16.95
N VAL A 18 -17.22 1.28 -18.22
CA VAL A 18 -15.95 1.07 -18.94
C VAL A 18 -15.18 2.39 -19.04
N THR A 19 -15.85 3.50 -19.30
CA THR A 19 -15.23 4.82 -19.37
C THR A 19 -14.71 5.28 -18.01
N ALA A 20 -15.51 5.10 -16.94
CA ALA A 20 -15.07 5.39 -15.57
C ALA A 20 -13.87 4.53 -15.16
N TYR A 21 -13.90 3.23 -15.52
CA TYR A 21 -12.77 2.32 -15.30
C TYR A 21 -11.54 2.74 -16.12
N ALA A 22 -11.73 3.12 -17.39
CA ALA A 22 -10.64 3.59 -18.24
C ALA A 22 -10.00 4.89 -17.72
N HIS A 23 -10.78 5.83 -17.18
CA HIS A 23 -10.24 7.04 -16.53
C HIS A 23 -9.49 6.72 -15.23
N LEU A 24 -10.03 5.81 -14.41
CA LEU A 24 -9.37 5.35 -13.19
C LEU A 24 -8.06 4.61 -13.52
N MET A 25 -8.10 3.77 -14.56
CA MET A 25 -6.92 3.05 -15.07
C MET A 25 -5.91 4.00 -15.75
N GLY A 26 -6.36 5.02 -16.48
CA GLY A 26 -5.48 5.99 -17.15
C GLY A 26 -4.59 6.76 -16.15
N GLY A 27 -5.15 7.26 -15.07
CA GLY A 27 -4.39 7.86 -13.98
C GLY A 27 -3.45 6.87 -13.27
N SER A 28 -3.90 5.61 -13.10
CA SER A 28 -3.12 4.54 -12.52
C SER A 28 -2.02 4.05 -13.45
N LEU A 29 -2.23 4.01 -14.78
CA LEU A 29 -1.24 3.63 -15.78
C LEU A 29 -0.05 4.60 -15.85
N GLY A 30 -0.31 5.91 -15.84
CA GLY A 30 0.76 6.91 -15.78
C GLY A 30 1.64 6.73 -14.54
N ARG A 31 1.01 6.50 -13.40
CA ARG A 31 1.70 6.22 -12.15
C ARG A 31 2.44 4.87 -12.17
N LEU A 32 1.88 3.85 -12.84
CA LEU A 32 2.51 2.56 -13.05
C LEU A 32 3.81 2.69 -13.87
N VAL A 33 3.77 3.42 -15.00
CA VAL A 33 4.94 3.65 -15.85
C VAL A 33 6.05 4.37 -15.08
N LEU A 34 5.71 5.44 -14.36
CA LEU A 34 6.66 6.17 -13.51
C LEU A 34 7.24 5.27 -12.41
N SER A 35 6.40 4.45 -11.79
CA SER A 35 6.79 3.51 -10.74
C SER A 35 7.67 2.38 -11.28
N LEU A 36 7.41 1.92 -12.50
CA LEU A 36 8.25 0.94 -13.18
C LEU A 36 9.60 1.54 -13.57
N GLY A 37 9.61 2.74 -14.16
CA GLY A 37 10.84 3.46 -14.50
C GLY A 37 11.71 3.72 -13.27
N TYR A 38 11.10 4.17 -12.16
CA TYR A 38 11.78 4.29 -10.86
C TYR A 38 12.41 2.96 -10.42
N PHE A 39 11.61 1.89 -10.40
CA PHE A 39 12.05 0.57 -9.95
C PHE A 39 13.19 0.03 -10.81
N VAL A 40 13.04 0.05 -12.13
CA VAL A 40 14.06 -0.46 -13.07
C VAL A 40 15.37 0.32 -12.93
N SER A 41 15.29 1.65 -12.82
CA SER A 41 16.50 2.48 -12.67
C SER A 41 17.25 2.17 -11.38
N VAL A 42 16.55 2.11 -10.25
CA VAL A 42 17.20 1.85 -8.95
C VAL A 42 17.68 0.41 -8.84
N ALA A 43 16.85 -0.57 -9.25
CA ALA A 43 17.20 -1.98 -9.17
C ALA A 43 18.44 -2.34 -10.00
N ASN A 44 18.69 -1.64 -11.11
CA ASN A 44 19.87 -1.90 -11.95
C ASN A 44 21.07 -1.00 -11.65
N ALA A 45 20.86 0.15 -11.00
CA ALA A 45 21.94 1.03 -10.59
C ALA A 45 22.64 0.53 -9.31
N LEU A 46 21.88 -0.01 -8.36
CA LEU A 46 22.42 -0.60 -7.13
C LEU A 46 22.86 -2.05 -7.35
N SER A 47 23.76 -2.54 -6.51
CA SER A 47 23.97 -3.99 -6.36
C SER A 47 22.68 -4.65 -5.85
N LEU A 48 22.53 -5.95 -6.10
CA LEU A 48 21.34 -6.68 -5.62
C LEU A 48 21.21 -6.62 -4.09
N SER A 49 22.34 -6.70 -3.37
CA SER A 49 22.39 -6.57 -1.91
C SER A 49 22.02 -5.16 -1.44
N ASP A 50 22.55 -4.11 -2.08
CA ASP A 50 22.19 -2.73 -1.75
C ASP A 50 20.71 -2.42 -2.04
N PHE A 51 20.18 -2.99 -3.12
CA PHE A 51 18.75 -2.87 -3.42
C PHE A 51 17.89 -3.55 -2.36
N GLY A 52 18.32 -4.71 -1.85
CA GLY A 52 17.66 -5.41 -0.74
C GLY A 52 17.65 -4.60 0.55
N LEU A 53 18.80 -4.03 0.92
CA LEU A 53 18.95 -3.14 2.07
C LEU A 53 18.08 -1.88 1.94
N PHE A 54 18.08 -1.25 0.76
CA PHE A 54 17.23 -0.09 0.49
C PHE A 54 15.74 -0.44 0.60
N ALA A 55 15.31 -1.56 0.02
CA ALA A 55 13.91 -2.00 0.05
C ALA A 55 13.43 -2.28 1.48
N ALA A 56 14.27 -2.92 2.31
CA ALA A 56 13.98 -3.18 3.72
C ALA A 56 13.97 -1.88 4.55
N ALA A 57 14.91 -0.97 4.31
CA ALA A 57 14.97 0.33 4.99
C ALA A 57 13.76 1.21 4.63
N SER A 58 13.34 1.24 3.36
CA SER A 58 12.13 1.93 2.92
C SER A 58 10.87 1.31 3.55
N ALA A 59 10.77 -0.02 3.60
CA ALA A 59 9.68 -0.72 4.29
C ALA A 59 9.60 -0.33 5.78
N THR A 60 10.75 -0.27 6.46
CA THR A 60 10.86 0.22 7.85
C THR A 60 10.35 1.66 7.96
N GLY A 61 10.80 2.53 7.07
CA GLY A 61 10.37 3.93 7.02
C GLY A 61 8.87 4.07 6.82
N VAL A 62 8.27 3.26 5.95
CA VAL A 62 6.82 3.22 5.72
C VAL A 62 6.07 2.83 7.00
N VAL A 63 6.50 1.79 7.72
CA VAL A 63 5.89 1.39 9.01
C VAL A 63 6.03 2.52 10.04
N LEU A 64 7.24 3.08 10.20
CA LEU A 64 7.50 4.18 11.14
C LEU A 64 6.70 5.44 10.80
N SER A 65 6.43 5.71 9.52
CA SER A 65 5.61 6.84 9.09
C SER A 65 4.17 6.78 9.61
N ARG A 66 3.67 5.59 10.00
CA ARG A 66 2.34 5.41 10.59
C ARG A 66 2.30 5.77 12.07
N ILE A 67 3.46 5.72 12.76
CA ILE A 67 3.61 6.24 14.12
C ILE A 67 3.63 7.78 14.11
N ALA A 68 4.14 8.38 13.03
CA ALA A 68 4.26 9.82 12.90
C ALA A 68 2.92 10.53 13.09
N ALA A 69 2.94 11.61 13.89
CA ALA A 69 1.77 12.38 14.30
C ALA A 69 0.69 11.56 15.06
N PHE A 70 1.01 10.36 15.59
CA PHE A 70 0.12 9.52 16.39
C PHE A 70 -1.28 9.35 15.78
N GLY A 71 -1.37 9.21 14.43
CA GLY A 71 -2.63 9.06 13.71
C GLY A 71 -3.48 10.33 13.59
N PHE A 72 -2.97 11.51 13.94
CA PHE A 72 -3.71 12.78 13.84
C PHE A 72 -4.12 13.15 12.41
N VAL A 73 -3.65 12.41 11.43
CA VAL A 73 -4.10 12.50 10.02
C VAL A 73 -5.60 12.21 9.89
N SER A 74 -6.16 11.28 10.68
CA SER A 74 -7.57 10.91 10.62
C SER A 74 -8.51 12.06 11.06
N PRO A 75 -8.32 12.70 12.23
CA PRO A 75 -9.08 13.92 12.58
C PRO A 75 -8.94 15.04 11.56
N LEU A 76 -7.74 15.26 11.03
CA LEU A 76 -7.49 16.28 9.99
C LEU A 76 -8.30 15.98 8.72
N TYR A 77 -8.34 14.73 8.26
CA TYR A 77 -9.16 14.32 7.12
C TYR A 77 -10.65 14.54 7.34
N ARG A 78 -11.18 14.11 8.51
CA ARG A 78 -12.60 14.31 8.86
C ARG A 78 -12.97 15.78 8.92
N VAL A 79 -12.10 16.60 9.48
CA VAL A 79 -12.32 18.07 9.53
C VAL A 79 -12.26 18.68 8.15
N ALA A 80 -11.33 18.26 7.28
CA ALA A 80 -11.28 18.71 5.91
C ALA A 80 -12.57 18.40 5.13
N THR A 81 -13.18 17.24 5.42
CA THR A 81 -14.44 16.82 4.77
C THR A 81 -15.67 17.55 5.35
N GLY A 82 -15.80 17.60 6.68
CA GLY A 82 -17.02 18.08 7.33
C GLY A 82 -17.01 19.53 7.77
N ARG A 83 -15.84 20.09 8.11
CA ARG A 83 -15.67 21.45 8.68
C ARG A 83 -14.43 22.15 8.13
N PRO A 84 -14.37 22.48 6.82
CA PRO A 84 -13.16 23.02 6.15
C PRO A 84 -12.56 24.27 6.82
N ARG A 85 -13.38 25.07 7.53
CA ARG A 85 -12.94 26.28 8.26
C ARG A 85 -11.95 25.96 9.38
N LEU A 86 -11.96 24.74 9.93
CA LEU A 86 -11.08 24.30 11.02
C LEU A 86 -9.78 23.63 10.52
N VAL A 87 -9.59 23.48 9.21
CA VAL A 87 -8.40 22.83 8.65
C VAL A 87 -7.11 23.46 9.18
N GLY A 88 -7.04 24.80 9.30
CA GLY A 88 -5.86 25.48 9.83
C GLY A 88 -5.54 25.15 11.29
N ALA A 89 -6.56 24.96 12.14
CA ALA A 89 -6.36 24.54 13.52
C ALA A 89 -5.89 23.09 13.60
N TYR A 90 -6.51 22.19 12.83
CA TYR A 90 -6.12 20.77 12.80
C TYR A 90 -4.78 20.52 12.10
N THR A 91 -4.39 21.38 11.15
CA THR A 91 -3.02 21.36 10.59
C THR A 91 -1.98 21.71 11.67
N ALA A 92 -2.25 22.71 12.49
CA ALA A 92 -1.36 23.05 13.61
C ALA A 92 -1.28 21.88 14.62
N GLY A 93 -2.41 21.20 14.88
CA GLY A 93 -2.45 19.99 15.70
C GLY A 93 -1.66 18.83 15.09
N PHE A 94 -1.79 18.61 13.78
CA PHE A 94 -0.99 17.61 13.08
C PHE A 94 0.51 17.90 13.20
N LEU A 95 0.94 19.14 12.98
CA LEU A 95 2.35 19.52 13.09
C LEU A 95 2.87 19.35 14.52
N ALA A 96 2.08 19.74 15.52
CA ALA A 96 2.43 19.54 16.92
C ALA A 96 2.55 18.06 17.28
N ALA A 97 1.60 17.23 16.84
CA ALA A 97 1.64 15.78 17.03
C ALA A 97 2.81 15.12 16.28
N LEU A 98 3.12 15.62 15.07
CA LEU A 98 4.28 15.17 14.31
C LEU A 98 5.58 15.44 15.07
N LEU A 99 5.79 16.67 15.55
CA LEU A 99 6.97 17.02 16.35
C LEU A 99 7.04 16.20 17.65
N ALA A 100 5.93 16.03 18.35
CA ALA A 100 5.87 15.25 19.58
C ALA A 100 6.15 13.75 19.34
N SER A 101 5.87 13.22 18.15
CA SER A 101 6.12 11.83 17.79
C SER A 101 7.58 11.54 17.39
N LEU A 102 8.37 12.56 17.02
CA LEU A 102 9.74 12.35 16.52
C LEU A 102 10.65 11.58 17.49
N PRO A 103 10.64 11.82 18.81
CA PRO A 103 11.47 11.02 19.72
C PRO A 103 11.09 9.54 19.72
N VAL A 104 9.77 9.23 19.67
CA VAL A 104 9.28 7.84 19.61
C VAL A 104 9.67 7.18 18.29
N VAL A 105 9.51 7.89 17.18
CA VAL A 105 9.93 7.42 15.85
C VAL A 105 11.45 7.22 15.80
N GLY A 106 12.22 8.14 16.37
CA GLY A 106 13.68 8.05 16.44
C GLY A 106 14.17 6.85 17.25
N LEU A 107 13.57 6.61 18.43
CA LEU A 107 13.87 5.43 19.25
C LEU A 107 13.50 4.13 18.53
N ALA A 108 12.32 4.08 17.91
CA ALA A 108 11.90 2.93 17.12
C ALA A 108 12.83 2.71 15.92
N ALA A 109 13.21 3.77 15.20
CA ALA A 109 14.19 3.68 14.09
C ALA A 109 15.53 3.16 14.54
N ALA A 110 16.05 3.64 15.68
CA ALA A 110 17.30 3.14 16.26
C ALA A 110 17.19 1.65 16.64
N GLY A 111 16.05 1.22 17.19
CA GLY A 111 15.79 -0.19 17.48
C GLY A 111 15.77 -1.07 16.23
N PHE A 112 15.07 -0.63 15.16
CA PHE A 112 15.08 -1.34 13.88
C PHE A 112 16.47 -1.39 13.25
N TYR A 113 17.22 -0.27 13.30
CA TYR A 113 18.60 -0.25 12.80
C TYR A 113 19.47 -1.26 13.53
N ALA A 114 19.44 -1.26 14.86
CA ALA A 114 20.25 -2.17 15.67
C ALA A 114 19.88 -3.65 15.43
N ALA A 115 18.58 -3.93 15.21
CA ALA A 115 18.09 -5.30 15.03
C ALA A 115 18.34 -5.88 13.63
N PHE A 116 18.27 -5.06 12.57
CA PHE A 116 18.20 -5.56 11.19
C PHE A 116 19.26 -5.01 10.25
N PHE A 117 19.91 -3.88 10.55
CA PHE A 117 20.78 -3.17 9.61
C PHE A 117 22.21 -2.96 10.13
N SER A 118 22.42 -3.23 11.42
CA SER A 118 23.73 -3.08 12.08
C SER A 118 24.77 -3.99 11.42
N GLY A 119 25.81 -3.40 10.85
CA GLY A 119 26.85 -4.14 10.12
C GLY A 119 26.64 -4.27 8.62
N GLU A 120 25.40 -4.13 8.12
CA GLU A 120 25.08 -4.31 6.70
C GLU A 120 24.88 -2.96 5.97
N MET A 121 24.42 -1.94 6.67
CA MET A 121 24.10 -0.63 6.11
C MET A 121 24.60 0.50 7.01
N SER A 122 25.15 1.57 6.43
CA SER A 122 25.58 2.73 7.23
C SER A 122 24.36 3.42 7.89
N MET A 123 24.54 3.87 9.14
CA MET A 123 23.52 4.62 9.87
C MET A 123 23.02 5.86 9.08
N ALA A 124 23.92 6.52 8.35
CA ALA A 124 23.58 7.69 7.54
C ALA A 124 22.65 7.34 6.38
N ALA A 125 22.90 6.25 5.66
CA ALA A 125 22.04 5.78 4.58
C ALA A 125 20.67 5.35 5.11
N PHE A 126 20.62 4.58 6.20
CA PHE A 126 19.37 4.19 6.85
C PHE A 126 18.56 5.41 7.30
N ALA A 127 19.19 6.35 8.01
CA ALA A 127 18.54 7.55 8.50
C ALA A 127 17.98 8.41 7.34
N ALA A 128 18.73 8.56 6.24
CA ALA A 128 18.26 9.29 5.06
C ALA A 128 17.00 8.68 4.45
N VAL A 129 16.94 7.33 4.33
CA VAL A 129 15.76 6.62 3.82
C VAL A 129 14.59 6.78 4.78
N VAL A 130 14.78 6.60 6.09
CA VAL A 130 13.71 6.74 7.10
C VAL A 130 13.19 8.18 7.13
N VAL A 131 14.04 9.20 7.10
CA VAL A 131 13.63 10.61 7.02
C VAL A 131 12.82 10.89 5.75
N ALA A 132 13.25 10.34 4.61
CA ALA A 132 12.51 10.47 3.35
C ALA A 132 11.07 9.93 3.46
N GLU A 133 10.88 8.76 4.09
CA GLU A 133 9.55 8.15 4.23
C GLU A 133 8.72 8.83 5.33
N VAL A 134 9.30 9.07 6.51
CA VAL A 134 8.56 9.55 7.69
C VAL A 134 8.22 11.02 7.59
N LEU A 135 9.16 11.86 7.16
CA LEU A 135 8.98 13.32 7.16
C LEU A 135 8.57 13.83 5.78
N CYS A 136 9.20 13.34 4.71
CA CYS A 136 8.94 13.92 3.39
C CYS A 136 7.72 13.26 2.71
N TRP A 137 7.74 11.94 2.54
CA TRP A 137 6.68 11.24 1.85
C TRP A 137 5.36 11.25 2.63
N ARG A 138 5.41 11.06 3.96
CA ARG A 138 4.20 11.11 4.81
C ARG A 138 3.53 12.47 4.77
N VAL A 139 4.28 13.57 4.78
CA VAL A 139 3.71 14.91 4.67
C VAL A 139 3.07 15.14 3.30
N LEU A 140 3.69 14.68 2.20
CA LEU A 140 3.07 14.71 0.87
C LEU A 140 1.75 13.92 0.85
N GLU A 141 1.72 12.73 1.44
CA GLU A 141 0.51 11.91 1.57
C GLU A 141 -0.59 12.65 2.34
N VAL A 142 -0.24 13.35 3.42
CA VAL A 142 -1.19 14.17 4.19
C VAL A 142 -1.76 15.31 3.35
N VAL A 143 -0.96 15.95 2.50
CA VAL A 143 -1.46 16.97 1.57
C VAL A 143 -2.46 16.39 0.57
N CYS A 144 -2.21 15.16 0.06
CA CYS A 144 -3.18 14.44 -0.77
C CYS A 144 -4.48 14.17 -0.01
N ILE A 145 -4.37 13.67 1.23
CA ILE A 145 -5.51 13.36 2.10
C ILE A 145 -6.35 14.60 2.38
N VAL A 146 -5.75 15.75 2.69
CA VAL A 146 -6.45 17.01 2.92
C VAL A 146 -7.17 17.47 1.65
N ASN A 147 -6.53 17.38 0.46
CA ASN A 147 -7.18 17.73 -0.80
C ASN A 147 -8.37 16.80 -1.10
N ASN A 148 -8.25 15.50 -0.82
CA ASN A 148 -9.37 14.56 -0.95
C ASN A 148 -10.51 14.92 0.00
N GLY A 149 -10.23 15.24 1.27
CA GLY A 149 -11.23 15.70 2.23
C GLY A 149 -11.94 16.98 1.79
N LEU A 150 -11.25 17.88 1.11
CA LEU A 150 -11.83 19.11 0.54
C LEU A 150 -12.56 18.89 -0.80
N GLY A 151 -12.69 17.63 -1.27
CA GLY A 151 -13.30 17.30 -2.56
C GLY A 151 -12.44 17.65 -3.78
N ARG A 152 -11.16 17.98 -3.59
CA ARG A 152 -10.23 18.39 -4.65
C ARG A 152 -9.46 17.16 -5.19
N PHE A 153 -10.16 16.12 -5.60
CA PHE A 153 -9.58 14.83 -6.02
C PHE A 153 -8.56 14.97 -7.17
N GLY A 154 -8.82 15.84 -8.15
CA GLY A 154 -7.89 16.09 -9.26
C GLY A 154 -6.54 16.63 -8.77
N ARG A 155 -6.53 17.55 -7.79
CA ARG A 155 -5.28 18.08 -7.20
C ARG A 155 -4.51 17.01 -6.44
N ALA A 156 -5.20 16.17 -5.68
CA ALA A 156 -4.57 15.04 -4.99
C ALA A 156 -3.96 14.04 -5.98
N ALA A 157 -4.66 13.72 -7.08
CA ALA A 157 -4.16 12.83 -8.12
C ALA A 157 -2.91 13.41 -8.83
N ILE A 158 -2.94 14.69 -9.21
CA ILE A 158 -1.79 15.37 -9.83
C ILE A 158 -0.59 15.35 -8.87
N LEU A 159 -0.80 15.64 -7.58
CA LEU A 159 0.27 15.63 -6.59
C LEU A 159 0.88 14.23 -6.42
N ALA A 160 0.05 13.18 -6.38
CA ALA A 160 0.53 11.80 -6.29
C ALA A 160 1.36 11.39 -7.53
N ILE A 161 0.96 11.84 -8.72
CA ILE A 161 1.72 11.62 -9.97
C ILE A 161 3.03 12.42 -9.92
N LEU A 162 2.99 13.69 -9.53
CA LEU A 162 4.16 14.56 -9.42
C LEU A 162 5.21 13.98 -8.47
N GLY A 163 4.80 13.53 -7.27
CA GLY A 163 5.70 12.87 -6.33
C GLY A 163 6.34 11.61 -6.90
N SER A 164 5.59 10.81 -7.66
CA SER A 164 6.13 9.63 -8.34
C SER A 164 7.07 10.01 -9.48
N ALA A 165 6.77 11.08 -10.23
CA ALA A 165 7.60 11.56 -11.32
C ALA A 165 8.95 12.11 -10.81
N ILE A 166 8.94 12.91 -9.74
CA ILE A 166 10.17 13.43 -9.13
C ILE A 166 11.09 12.28 -8.69
N ARG A 167 10.53 11.25 -8.05
CA ARG A 167 11.30 10.06 -7.67
C ARG A 167 11.83 9.29 -8.88
N ALA A 168 11.03 9.14 -9.94
CA ALA A 168 11.46 8.46 -11.15
C ALA A 168 12.60 9.22 -11.85
N VAL A 169 12.49 10.55 -11.96
CA VAL A 169 13.56 11.40 -12.52
C VAL A 169 14.84 11.31 -11.69
N ALA A 170 14.72 11.37 -10.35
CA ALA A 170 15.87 11.22 -9.46
C ALA A 170 16.54 9.84 -9.61
N ALA A 171 15.74 8.77 -9.77
CA ALA A 171 16.25 7.42 -9.99
C ALA A 171 17.00 7.29 -11.32
N VAL A 172 16.46 7.85 -12.39
CA VAL A 172 17.14 7.87 -13.69
C VAL A 172 18.42 8.71 -13.62
N ALA A 173 18.37 9.89 -13.00
CA ALA A 173 19.55 10.74 -12.82
C ALA A 173 20.63 10.02 -11.98
N PHE A 174 20.24 9.34 -10.92
CA PHE A 174 21.15 8.52 -10.13
C PHE A 174 21.79 7.40 -10.97
N ALA A 175 21.00 6.67 -11.75
CA ALA A 175 21.50 5.59 -12.59
C ALA A 175 22.48 6.04 -13.69
N VAL A 176 22.39 7.32 -14.12
CA VAL A 176 23.25 7.86 -15.19
C VAL A 176 24.48 8.60 -14.66
N PHE A 177 24.35 9.31 -13.54
CA PHE A 177 25.35 10.30 -13.10
C PHE A 177 26.03 9.97 -11.77
N SER A 178 25.64 8.87 -11.08
CA SER A 178 26.15 8.55 -9.74
C SER A 178 27.21 7.44 -9.77
N ASP A 179 27.92 7.31 -8.64
CA ASP A 179 28.84 6.21 -8.31
C ASP A 179 28.13 4.90 -7.93
N HIS A 180 26.80 4.88 -7.98
CA HIS A 180 25.92 3.75 -7.67
C HIS A 180 26.02 3.22 -6.23
N SER A 181 26.53 4.01 -5.28
CA SER A 181 26.59 3.62 -3.87
C SER A 181 25.24 3.75 -3.19
N LEU A 182 24.97 2.88 -2.21
CA LEU A 182 23.73 2.90 -1.42
C LEU A 182 23.54 4.24 -0.69
N LEU A 183 24.62 4.84 -0.16
CA LEU A 183 24.56 6.13 0.52
C LEU A 183 24.18 7.26 -0.45
N ALA A 184 24.78 7.31 -1.64
CA ALA A 184 24.45 8.31 -2.64
C ALA A 184 22.99 8.19 -3.08
N TRP A 185 22.49 6.96 -3.27
CA TRP A 185 21.06 6.74 -3.53
C TRP A 185 20.17 7.20 -2.38
N ALA A 186 20.50 6.86 -1.13
CA ALA A 186 19.71 7.26 0.04
C ALA A 186 19.58 8.79 0.15
N ILE A 187 20.67 9.52 -0.12
CA ILE A 187 20.68 10.99 -0.14
C ILE A 187 19.85 11.54 -1.31
N ALA A 188 20.01 10.99 -2.52
CA ALA A 188 19.23 11.37 -3.70
C ALA A 188 17.73 11.11 -3.48
N TYR A 189 17.39 9.97 -2.88
CA TYR A 189 16.03 9.59 -2.52
C TYR A 189 15.42 10.55 -1.50
N MET A 190 16.18 10.91 -0.45
CA MET A 190 15.74 11.91 0.52
C MET A 190 15.53 13.29 -0.14
N GLY A 191 16.46 13.73 -0.97
CA GLY A 191 16.35 15.00 -1.70
C GLY A 191 15.13 15.04 -2.63
N ALA A 192 14.87 13.97 -3.38
CA ALA A 192 13.71 13.84 -4.25
C ALA A 192 12.38 13.91 -3.46
N ASN A 193 12.29 13.20 -2.34
CA ASN A 193 11.12 13.23 -1.48
C ASN A 193 10.95 14.60 -0.79
N ALA A 194 12.05 15.26 -0.39
CA ALA A 194 12.02 16.62 0.17
C ALA A 194 11.53 17.64 -0.86
N LEU A 195 11.99 17.54 -2.12
CA LEU A 195 11.50 18.37 -3.21
C LEU A 195 10.02 18.15 -3.49
N ALA A 196 9.58 16.89 -3.51
CA ALA A 196 8.17 16.55 -3.69
C ALA A 196 7.30 17.08 -2.53
N MET A 197 7.78 16.97 -1.28
CA MET A 197 7.13 17.56 -0.10
C MET A 197 7.05 19.08 -0.19
N ALA A 198 8.13 19.76 -0.55
CA ALA A 198 8.15 21.20 -0.72
C ALA A 198 7.13 21.66 -1.78
N ALA A 199 7.10 20.98 -2.94
CA ALA A 199 6.10 21.22 -3.98
C ALA A 199 4.67 20.98 -3.47
N ALA A 200 4.45 19.92 -2.69
CA ALA A 200 3.16 19.62 -2.08
C ALA A 200 2.67 20.75 -1.17
N ILE A 201 3.53 21.23 -0.30
CA ILE A 201 3.19 22.29 0.66
C ILE A 201 2.95 23.61 -0.06
N VAL A 202 3.83 24.00 -0.97
CA VAL A 202 3.79 25.32 -1.61
C VAL A 202 2.63 25.45 -2.61
N PHE A 203 2.42 24.44 -3.45
CA PHE A 203 1.48 24.53 -4.57
C PHE A 203 0.14 23.86 -4.32
N PHE A 204 0.08 22.85 -3.47
CA PHE A 204 -1.12 22.00 -3.31
C PHE A 204 -1.80 22.15 -1.95
N TYR A 205 -1.07 22.55 -0.90
CA TYR A 205 -1.69 22.75 0.40
C TYR A 205 -2.62 23.96 0.39
N PRO A 206 -3.83 23.91 1.02
CA PRO A 206 -4.71 25.06 1.09
C PRO A 206 -4.06 26.19 1.93
N ARG A 207 -4.18 27.43 1.45
CA ARG A 207 -3.71 28.61 2.20
C ARG A 207 -4.62 28.84 3.41
N VAL A 208 -4.23 28.33 4.57
CA VAL A 208 -4.97 28.45 5.82
C VAL A 208 -4.11 29.10 6.89
N ARG A 209 -4.74 29.86 7.79
CA ARG A 209 -4.05 30.39 8.97
C ARG A 209 -3.93 29.28 10.01
N LEU A 210 -2.71 28.97 10.43
CA LEU A 210 -2.45 28.04 11.51
C LEU A 210 -2.90 28.65 12.85
N ARG A 211 -3.70 27.91 13.61
CA ARG A 211 -4.16 28.30 14.95
C ARG A 211 -3.95 27.13 15.89
N PHE A 212 -3.15 27.31 16.93
CA PHE A 212 -2.93 26.29 17.91
C PHE A 212 -4.12 26.24 18.90
N ALA A 213 -4.80 25.09 19.00
CA ALA A 213 -6.00 24.92 19.80
C ALA A 213 -5.99 23.55 20.54
N PRO A 214 -5.16 23.40 21.58
CA PRO A 214 -4.91 22.10 22.23
C PRO A 214 -6.17 21.42 22.77
N ALA A 215 -7.16 22.19 23.24
CA ALA A 215 -8.42 21.63 23.72
C ALA A 215 -9.17 20.81 22.64
N LEU A 216 -9.05 21.18 21.36
CA LEU A 216 -9.64 20.41 20.25
C LEU A 216 -8.88 19.12 20.01
N TYR A 217 -7.59 19.06 20.30
CA TYR A 217 -6.72 17.91 20.01
C TYR A 217 -6.92 16.80 21.05
N TRP A 218 -7.02 17.16 22.33
CA TRP A 218 -7.26 16.19 23.40
C TRP A 218 -8.55 15.41 23.22
N GLY A 219 -9.61 16.04 22.71
CA GLY A 219 -10.86 15.36 22.39
C GLY A 219 -10.74 14.29 21.32
N GLN A 220 -9.70 14.37 20.47
CA GLN A 220 -9.49 13.43 19.34
C GLN A 220 -8.39 12.38 19.61
N TRP A 221 -7.71 12.44 20.76
CA TRP A 221 -6.55 11.62 21.06
C TRP A 221 -6.83 10.11 20.97
N ARG A 222 -7.87 9.64 21.66
CA ARG A 222 -8.21 8.21 21.70
C ARG A 222 -8.49 7.65 20.31
N ASP A 223 -9.23 8.39 19.52
CA ASP A 223 -9.58 8.01 18.16
C ASP A 223 -8.35 8.03 17.22
N SER A 224 -7.50 9.05 17.33
CA SER A 224 -6.26 9.14 16.57
C SER A 224 -5.34 7.95 16.84
N VAL A 225 -5.11 7.61 18.09
CA VAL A 225 -4.26 6.47 18.49
C VAL A 225 -4.86 5.14 18.02
N SER A 226 -6.18 4.98 18.10
CA SER A 226 -6.85 3.78 17.60
C SER A 226 -6.64 3.60 16.09
N VAL A 227 -6.77 4.68 15.31
CA VAL A 227 -6.53 4.64 13.86
C VAL A 227 -5.05 4.38 13.57
N ALA A 228 -4.12 5.05 14.27
CA ALA A 228 -2.69 4.79 14.13
C ALA A 228 -2.34 3.33 14.40
N SER A 229 -2.88 2.75 15.46
CA SER A 229 -2.64 1.34 15.81
C SER A 229 -3.12 0.40 14.70
N ALA A 230 -4.30 0.66 14.13
CA ALA A 230 -4.81 -0.13 13.01
C ALA A 230 -3.94 0.02 11.74
N GLU A 231 -3.49 1.25 11.41
CA GLU A 231 -2.56 1.49 10.32
C GLU A 231 -1.21 0.80 10.55
N ILE A 232 -0.64 0.90 11.74
CA ILE A 232 0.63 0.24 12.09
C ILE A 232 0.52 -1.27 11.88
N ILE A 233 -0.53 -1.91 12.40
CA ILE A 233 -0.76 -3.35 12.24
C ILE A 233 -0.85 -3.71 10.76
N PHE A 234 -1.61 -2.94 9.98
CA PHE A 234 -1.77 -3.18 8.54
C PHE A 234 -0.43 -3.09 7.79
N TYR A 235 0.35 -2.01 8.02
CA TYR A 235 1.62 -1.82 7.33
C TYR A 235 2.71 -2.76 7.85
N LEU A 236 2.71 -3.11 9.13
CA LEU A 236 3.60 -4.12 9.67
C LEU A 236 3.35 -5.48 9.01
N GLN A 237 2.10 -5.91 8.93
CA GLN A 237 1.73 -7.14 8.22
C GLN A 237 2.15 -7.12 6.75
N SER A 238 2.07 -5.95 6.11
CA SER A 238 2.40 -5.74 4.70
C SER A 238 3.90 -5.76 4.41
N GLU A 239 4.72 -5.19 5.31
CA GLU A 239 6.13 -4.86 5.06
C GLU A 239 7.13 -5.72 5.86
N LEU A 240 6.67 -6.44 6.91
CA LEU A 240 7.53 -7.21 7.81
C LEU A 240 8.29 -8.32 7.08
N ASP A 241 7.76 -8.86 6.02
CA ASP A 241 8.39 -9.89 5.21
C ASP A 241 9.78 -9.47 4.68
N LYS A 242 9.93 -8.23 4.24
CA LYS A 242 11.21 -7.71 3.74
C LYS A 242 12.29 -7.69 4.83
N LEU A 243 11.90 -7.34 6.06
CA LEU A 243 12.79 -7.36 7.21
C LEU A 243 13.19 -8.77 7.63
N LEU A 244 12.23 -9.70 7.61
CA LEU A 244 12.50 -11.11 7.93
C LEU A 244 13.39 -11.76 6.89
N VAL A 245 13.16 -11.48 5.60
CA VAL A 245 14.02 -11.99 4.52
C VAL A 245 15.43 -11.40 4.64
N LEU A 246 15.56 -10.11 4.98
CA LEU A 246 16.86 -9.50 5.22
C LEU A 246 17.60 -10.16 6.40
N SER A 247 16.90 -10.35 7.52
CA SER A 247 17.55 -10.86 8.75
C SER A 247 17.94 -12.34 8.68
N ILE A 248 17.26 -13.14 7.88
CA ILE A 248 17.48 -14.60 7.80
C ILE A 248 18.23 -14.97 6.53
N GLY A 249 17.84 -14.38 5.38
CA GLY A 249 18.41 -14.68 4.07
C GLY A 249 19.57 -13.75 3.67
N GLY A 250 19.79 -12.69 4.44
CA GLY A 250 20.81 -11.69 4.12
C GLY A 250 20.41 -10.73 2.99
N PRO A 251 21.28 -9.72 2.70
CA PRO A 251 20.96 -8.64 1.77
C PRO A 251 20.72 -9.10 0.33
N HIS A 252 21.44 -10.11 -0.14
CA HIS A 252 21.28 -10.63 -1.51
C HIS A 252 19.91 -11.27 -1.75
N ILE A 253 19.48 -12.17 -0.84
CA ILE A 253 18.15 -12.79 -0.93
C ILE A 253 17.05 -11.75 -0.72
N ALA A 254 17.27 -10.76 0.15
CA ALA A 254 16.35 -9.64 0.31
C ALA A 254 16.20 -8.82 -0.98
N GLY A 255 17.25 -8.66 -1.77
CA GLY A 255 17.22 -8.04 -3.09
C GLY A 255 16.39 -8.82 -4.09
N LEU A 256 16.63 -10.13 -4.22
CA LEU A 256 15.84 -11.03 -5.08
C LEU A 256 14.36 -11.01 -4.67
N TYR A 257 14.09 -11.12 -3.38
CA TYR A 257 12.73 -11.05 -2.84
C TYR A 257 12.05 -9.72 -3.16
N ALA A 258 12.75 -8.60 -2.98
CA ALA A 258 12.22 -7.27 -3.24
C ALA A 258 11.88 -7.08 -4.74
N ILE A 259 12.74 -7.55 -5.64
CA ILE A 259 12.48 -7.54 -7.09
C ILE A 259 11.26 -8.41 -7.40
N LEU A 260 11.24 -9.65 -6.94
CA LEU A 260 10.14 -10.59 -7.20
C LEU A 260 8.81 -10.03 -6.71
N MET A 261 8.76 -9.56 -5.46
CA MET A 261 7.53 -8.98 -4.90
C MET A 261 7.11 -7.70 -5.60
N ARG A 262 8.06 -6.93 -6.14
CA ARG A 262 7.74 -5.76 -6.95
C ARG A 262 7.08 -6.13 -8.27
N LEU A 263 7.57 -7.18 -8.94
CA LEU A 263 6.96 -7.72 -10.17
C LEU A 263 5.55 -8.26 -9.89
N VAL A 264 5.37 -8.96 -8.76
CA VAL A 264 4.04 -9.39 -8.27
C VAL A 264 3.12 -8.18 -8.05
N ASP A 265 3.59 -7.11 -7.41
CA ASP A 265 2.82 -5.89 -7.16
C ASP A 265 2.40 -5.16 -8.44
N LEU A 266 3.23 -5.18 -9.49
CA LEU A 266 2.87 -4.59 -10.78
C LEU A 266 1.64 -5.27 -11.38
N THR A 267 1.53 -6.59 -11.27
CA THR A 267 0.37 -7.35 -11.76
C THR A 267 -0.87 -7.17 -10.88
N ALA A 268 -0.71 -6.77 -9.63
CA ALA A 268 -1.82 -6.54 -8.70
C ALA A 268 -2.55 -5.19 -8.91
N MET A 269 -1.95 -4.22 -9.60
CA MET A 269 -2.57 -2.89 -9.76
C MET A 269 -3.96 -2.90 -10.43
N PRO A 270 -4.20 -3.64 -11.55
CA PRO A 270 -5.53 -3.75 -12.14
C PRO A 270 -6.55 -4.36 -11.16
N ILE A 271 -6.11 -5.34 -10.37
CA ILE A 271 -6.95 -6.01 -9.37
C ILE A 271 -7.35 -5.04 -8.25
N ARG A 272 -6.44 -4.20 -7.76
CA ARG A 272 -6.77 -3.19 -6.73
C ARG A 272 -7.79 -2.17 -7.23
N ALA A 273 -7.67 -1.72 -8.49
CA ALA A 273 -8.68 -0.85 -9.11
C ALA A 273 -10.05 -1.55 -9.22
N PHE A 274 -10.04 -2.82 -9.63
CA PHE A 274 -11.25 -3.65 -9.70
C PHE A 274 -11.87 -3.84 -8.30
N ASN A 275 -11.07 -4.20 -7.29
CA ASN A 275 -11.54 -4.38 -5.91
C ASN A 275 -12.23 -3.11 -5.39
N THR A 276 -11.63 -1.93 -5.62
CA THR A 276 -12.23 -0.66 -5.21
C THR A 276 -13.61 -0.45 -5.82
N MET A 277 -13.80 -0.75 -7.11
CA MET A 277 -15.09 -0.64 -7.78
C MET A 277 -16.12 -1.67 -7.28
N VAL A 278 -15.67 -2.92 -7.12
CA VAL A 278 -16.54 -4.01 -6.67
C VAL A 278 -17.01 -3.75 -5.25
N VAL A 279 -16.11 -3.36 -4.35
CA VAL A 279 -16.43 -3.03 -2.96
C VAL A 279 -17.46 -1.89 -2.88
N GLN A 280 -17.29 -0.82 -3.66
CA GLN A 280 -18.27 0.27 -3.72
C GLN A 280 -19.66 -0.21 -4.19
N LYS A 281 -19.73 -1.12 -5.19
CA LYS A 281 -21.01 -1.70 -5.64
C LYS A 281 -21.62 -2.61 -4.58
N LEU A 282 -20.80 -3.40 -3.91
CA LEU A 282 -21.26 -4.31 -2.85
C LEU A 282 -21.76 -3.56 -1.61
N MET A 283 -21.20 -2.38 -1.31
CA MET A 283 -21.74 -1.49 -0.26
C MET A 283 -23.15 -1.00 -0.59
N LYS A 284 -23.45 -0.77 -1.88
CA LYS A 284 -24.78 -0.33 -2.35
C LYS A 284 -25.78 -1.46 -2.50
N ALA A 285 -25.32 -2.70 -2.70
CA ALA A 285 -26.17 -3.87 -2.94
C ALA A 285 -25.64 -5.09 -2.15
N PRO A 286 -25.72 -5.06 -0.80
CA PRO A 286 -25.15 -6.09 0.06
C PRO A 286 -25.76 -7.48 -0.11
N GLN A 287 -26.96 -7.58 -0.69
CA GLN A 287 -27.62 -8.85 -0.99
C GLN A 287 -26.83 -9.75 -1.96
N TRP A 288 -25.99 -9.20 -2.82
CA TRP A 288 -25.16 -9.97 -3.75
C TRP A 288 -24.11 -10.80 -3.01
N LEU A 289 -23.69 -10.33 -1.84
CA LEU A 289 -22.74 -11.03 -0.99
C LEU A 289 -23.34 -12.23 -0.23
N SER A 290 -24.67 -12.39 -0.23
CA SER A 290 -25.31 -13.56 0.39
C SER A 290 -25.13 -14.83 -0.47
N SER A 291 -24.92 -14.68 -1.79
CA SER A 291 -24.70 -15.79 -2.70
C SER A 291 -23.24 -16.27 -2.64
N TRP A 292 -23.03 -17.46 -2.14
CA TRP A 292 -21.71 -18.08 -2.06
C TRP A 292 -21.09 -18.33 -3.46
N ARG A 293 -21.94 -18.65 -4.44
CA ARG A 293 -21.51 -18.83 -5.84
C ARG A 293 -20.95 -17.54 -6.43
N PHE A 294 -21.56 -16.41 -6.09
CA PHE A 294 -21.09 -15.10 -6.53
C PHE A 294 -19.74 -14.74 -5.89
N ARG A 295 -19.57 -15.00 -4.58
CA ARG A 295 -18.27 -14.80 -3.89
C ARG A 295 -17.19 -15.64 -4.53
N LEU A 296 -17.44 -16.94 -4.76
CA LEU A 296 -16.49 -17.84 -5.37
C LEU A 296 -16.13 -17.42 -6.81
N SER A 297 -17.11 -16.97 -7.61
CA SER A 297 -16.85 -16.50 -8.98
C SER A 297 -15.97 -15.25 -9.01
N LEU A 298 -16.16 -14.34 -8.04
CA LEU A 298 -15.29 -13.16 -7.88
C LEU A 298 -13.87 -13.57 -7.48
N GLU A 299 -13.72 -14.43 -6.49
CA GLU A 299 -12.40 -14.94 -6.07
C GLU A 299 -11.70 -15.69 -7.21
N ALA A 300 -12.41 -16.55 -7.91
CA ALA A 300 -11.86 -17.26 -9.08
C ALA A 300 -11.42 -16.30 -10.19
N GLY A 301 -12.20 -15.25 -10.45
CA GLY A 301 -11.85 -14.19 -11.40
C GLY A 301 -10.59 -13.42 -10.98
N ILE A 302 -10.49 -13.01 -9.72
CA ILE A 302 -9.30 -12.33 -9.16
C ILE A 302 -8.08 -13.24 -9.26
N ALA A 303 -8.20 -14.51 -8.88
CA ALA A 303 -7.12 -15.48 -8.96
C ALA A 303 -6.66 -15.69 -10.40
N ALA A 304 -7.59 -15.93 -11.33
CA ALA A 304 -7.28 -16.15 -12.74
C ALA A 304 -6.56 -14.96 -13.37
N VAL A 305 -7.04 -13.74 -13.16
CA VAL A 305 -6.40 -12.52 -13.69
C VAL A 305 -5.02 -12.30 -13.06
N SER A 306 -4.87 -12.57 -11.76
CA SER A 306 -3.59 -12.43 -11.06
C SER A 306 -2.53 -13.41 -11.59
N VAL A 307 -2.91 -14.68 -11.76
CA VAL A 307 -2.03 -15.72 -12.34
C VAL A 307 -1.70 -15.39 -13.78
N ALA A 308 -2.70 -15.04 -14.60
CA ALA A 308 -2.49 -14.69 -16.01
C ALA A 308 -1.56 -13.48 -16.15
N GLY A 309 -1.72 -12.46 -15.29
CA GLY A 309 -0.85 -11.28 -15.28
C GLY A 309 0.61 -11.62 -14.99
N LEU A 310 0.89 -12.44 -13.97
CA LEU A 310 2.25 -12.86 -13.65
C LEU A 310 2.81 -13.85 -14.67
N ALA A 311 1.98 -14.76 -15.20
CA ALA A 311 2.37 -15.68 -16.27
C ALA A 311 2.78 -14.93 -17.54
N PHE A 312 2.01 -13.90 -17.92
CA PHE A 312 2.34 -13.05 -19.05
C PHE A 312 3.68 -12.31 -18.83
N LEU A 313 3.84 -11.68 -17.64
CA LEU A 313 5.09 -10.99 -17.30
C LEU A 313 6.28 -11.95 -17.25
N GLY A 314 6.13 -13.11 -16.59
CA GLY A 314 7.17 -14.14 -16.51
C GLY A 314 7.51 -14.74 -17.87
N GLY A 315 6.50 -15.01 -18.71
CA GLY A 315 6.70 -15.44 -20.10
C GLY A 315 7.42 -14.38 -20.95
N PHE A 316 7.05 -13.09 -20.79
CA PHE A 316 7.75 -11.98 -21.44
C PHE A 316 9.23 -11.92 -21.01
N LEU A 317 9.52 -12.03 -19.71
CA LEU A 317 10.88 -12.02 -19.18
C LEU A 317 11.66 -13.29 -19.55
N ALA A 318 11.01 -14.42 -19.76
CA ALA A 318 11.67 -15.63 -20.24
C ALA A 318 12.15 -15.49 -21.70
N ILE A 319 11.40 -14.74 -22.53
CA ILE A 319 11.78 -14.45 -23.93
C ILE A 319 12.78 -13.28 -24.00
N PHE A 320 12.59 -12.26 -23.15
CA PHE A 320 13.41 -11.04 -23.12
C PHE A 320 13.98 -10.79 -21.71
N PRO A 321 14.93 -11.61 -21.22
CA PRO A 321 15.38 -11.56 -19.82
C PRO A 321 15.95 -10.20 -19.43
N ASN A 322 16.64 -9.52 -20.34
CA ASN A 322 17.27 -8.23 -20.12
C ASN A 322 16.34 -7.01 -20.33
N ALA A 323 15.04 -7.22 -20.64
CA ALA A 323 14.11 -6.12 -20.93
C ALA A 323 13.96 -5.12 -19.80
N LEU A 324 14.10 -5.58 -18.53
CA LEU A 324 14.03 -4.75 -17.33
C LEU A 324 15.41 -4.57 -16.67
N GLY A 325 16.50 -4.92 -17.37
CA GLY A 325 17.88 -4.77 -16.93
C GLY A 325 18.47 -6.01 -16.22
N ARG A 326 19.76 -5.94 -15.91
CA ARG A 326 20.56 -7.09 -15.48
C ARG A 326 20.07 -7.71 -14.14
N ASN A 327 19.89 -6.91 -13.11
CA ASN A 327 19.48 -7.42 -11.80
C ASN A 327 18.04 -7.99 -11.81
N VAL A 328 17.18 -7.50 -12.71
CA VAL A 328 15.85 -8.09 -12.92
C VAL A 328 15.97 -9.37 -13.75
N ALA A 329 16.95 -9.46 -14.66
CA ALA A 329 17.21 -10.70 -15.42
C ALA A 329 17.61 -11.86 -14.49
N ASP A 330 18.38 -11.60 -13.43
CA ASP A 330 18.73 -12.60 -12.43
C ASP A 330 17.51 -13.14 -11.68
N ALA A 331 16.49 -12.30 -11.49
CA ALA A 331 15.22 -12.68 -10.86
C ALA A 331 14.19 -13.25 -11.86
N ALA A 332 14.37 -13.07 -13.17
CA ALA A 332 13.39 -13.45 -14.20
C ALA A 332 12.99 -14.95 -14.17
N PRO A 333 13.93 -15.93 -14.03
CA PRO A 333 13.58 -17.33 -13.93
C PRO A 333 12.72 -17.66 -12.69
N LEU A 334 12.83 -16.83 -11.63
CA LEU A 334 12.16 -17.04 -10.35
C LEU A 334 10.69 -16.59 -10.40
N VAL A 335 10.32 -15.72 -11.36
CA VAL A 335 8.96 -15.17 -11.48
C VAL A 335 7.93 -16.27 -11.69
N LEU A 336 8.20 -17.22 -12.59
CA LEU A 336 7.29 -18.32 -12.86
C LEU A 336 7.19 -19.33 -11.69
N LEU A 337 8.24 -19.43 -10.85
CA LEU A 337 8.19 -20.25 -9.64
C LEU A 337 7.24 -19.68 -8.58
N ALA A 338 6.98 -18.37 -8.60
CA ALA A 338 6.08 -17.67 -7.68
C ALA A 338 4.68 -17.42 -8.27
N LEU A 339 4.27 -18.19 -9.28
CA LEU A 339 3.10 -17.90 -10.12
C LEU A 339 1.78 -17.73 -9.36
N LEU A 340 1.58 -18.45 -8.26
CA LEU A 340 0.36 -18.42 -7.47
C LEU A 340 0.38 -17.34 -6.37
N VAL A 341 1.53 -16.77 -6.04
CA VAL A 341 1.69 -15.75 -5.00
C VAL A 341 0.74 -14.56 -5.20
N PRO A 342 0.66 -13.91 -6.39
CA PRO A 342 -0.22 -12.76 -6.58
C PRO A 342 -1.70 -13.12 -6.43
N ALA A 343 -2.11 -14.34 -6.83
CA ALA A 343 -3.49 -14.79 -6.68
C ALA A 343 -3.90 -14.82 -5.22
N PHE A 344 -3.18 -15.57 -4.39
CA PHE A 344 -3.51 -15.72 -2.98
C PHE A 344 -3.37 -14.40 -2.20
N ARG A 345 -2.35 -13.59 -2.52
CA ARG A 345 -2.17 -12.27 -1.90
C ARG A 345 -3.35 -11.33 -2.21
N ASN A 346 -3.76 -11.25 -3.48
CA ASN A 346 -4.89 -10.41 -3.89
C ASN A 346 -6.22 -10.91 -3.32
N LEU A 347 -6.38 -12.21 -3.11
CA LEU A 347 -7.56 -12.79 -2.46
C LEU A 347 -7.63 -12.40 -0.98
N VAL A 348 -6.52 -12.44 -0.24
CA VAL A 348 -6.46 -11.96 1.16
C VAL A 348 -6.83 -10.47 1.22
N GLU A 349 -6.32 -9.65 0.29
CA GLU A 349 -6.65 -8.22 0.21
C GLU A 349 -8.16 -8.04 -0.08
N PHE A 350 -8.73 -8.77 -1.04
CA PHE A 350 -10.14 -8.73 -1.37
C PHE A 350 -11.04 -9.12 -0.18
N GLN A 351 -10.74 -10.19 0.54
CA GLN A 351 -11.47 -10.63 1.73
C GLN A 351 -11.44 -9.57 2.84
N SER A 352 -10.29 -8.92 3.02
CA SER A 352 -10.13 -7.79 3.94
C SER A 352 -11.02 -6.60 3.55
N GLU A 353 -11.11 -6.27 2.25
CA GLU A 353 -11.98 -5.20 1.76
C GLU A 353 -13.47 -5.54 1.90
N LEU A 354 -13.88 -6.80 1.79
CA LEU A 354 -15.26 -7.22 2.06
C LEU A 354 -15.67 -6.96 3.51
N LEU A 355 -14.78 -7.22 4.47
CA LEU A 355 -15.02 -6.92 5.90
C LEU A 355 -15.16 -5.40 6.12
N TYR A 356 -14.31 -4.61 5.45
CA TYR A 356 -14.41 -3.16 5.48
C TYR A 356 -15.76 -2.67 4.94
N ALA A 357 -16.21 -3.22 3.80
CA ALA A 357 -17.52 -2.90 3.21
C ALA A 357 -18.71 -3.18 4.14
N ARG A 358 -18.55 -4.14 5.07
CA ARG A 358 -19.55 -4.46 6.11
C ARG A 358 -19.38 -3.67 7.41
N GLY A 359 -18.47 -2.71 7.46
CA GLY A 359 -18.20 -1.92 8.67
C GLY A 359 -17.47 -2.68 9.80
N LYS A 360 -16.96 -3.90 9.53
CA LYS A 360 -16.27 -4.75 10.53
C LYS A 360 -14.77 -4.42 10.61
N THR A 361 -14.44 -3.17 10.82
CA THR A 361 -13.04 -2.67 10.79
C THR A 361 -12.16 -3.29 11.86
N THR A 362 -12.67 -3.49 13.07
CA THR A 362 -11.93 -4.14 14.17
C THR A 362 -11.63 -5.61 13.86
N VAL A 363 -12.61 -6.34 13.34
CA VAL A 363 -12.44 -7.75 12.93
C VAL A 363 -11.43 -7.86 11.79
N ARG A 364 -11.50 -6.95 10.80
CA ARG A 364 -10.52 -6.82 9.74
C ARG A 364 -9.10 -6.66 10.30
N ALA A 365 -8.91 -5.73 11.24
CA ALA A 365 -7.60 -5.48 11.85
C ALA A 365 -7.06 -6.72 12.59
N LEU A 366 -7.91 -7.42 13.34
CA LEU A 366 -7.52 -8.65 14.03
C LEU A 366 -7.14 -9.78 13.07
N ILE A 367 -7.92 -9.97 12.00
CA ILE A 367 -7.62 -10.99 10.99
C ILE A 367 -6.30 -10.66 10.27
N LEU A 368 -6.08 -9.39 9.90
CA LEU A 368 -4.82 -8.96 9.28
C LEU A 368 -3.62 -9.16 10.23
N ALA A 369 -3.80 -8.88 11.53
CA ALA A 369 -2.76 -9.15 12.52
C ALA A 369 -2.45 -10.66 12.63
N LEU A 370 -3.47 -11.50 12.67
CA LEU A 370 -3.32 -12.96 12.70
C LEU A 370 -2.61 -13.47 11.44
N VAL A 371 -3.06 -13.05 10.25
CA VAL A 371 -2.45 -13.41 8.96
C VAL A 371 -0.98 -12.94 8.92
N GLY A 372 -0.69 -11.74 9.45
CA GLY A 372 0.67 -11.21 9.55
C GLY A 372 1.58 -12.04 10.45
N MET A 373 1.10 -12.47 11.62
CA MET A 373 1.85 -13.33 12.54
C MET A 373 2.12 -14.71 11.91
N ILE A 374 1.11 -15.29 11.28
CA ILE A 374 1.25 -16.59 10.60
C ILE A 374 2.24 -16.45 9.42
N LYS A 375 2.12 -15.38 8.61
CA LYS A 375 3.07 -15.07 7.53
C LYS A 375 4.50 -15.01 8.05
N ALA A 376 4.73 -14.29 9.14
CA ALA A 376 6.05 -14.16 9.74
C ALA A 376 6.60 -15.53 10.17
N GLY A 377 5.82 -16.34 10.90
CA GLY A 377 6.24 -17.68 11.33
C GLY A 377 6.54 -18.61 10.17
N LEU A 378 5.65 -18.69 9.18
CA LEU A 378 5.84 -19.54 8.00
C LEU A 378 7.03 -19.08 7.15
N LEU A 379 7.26 -17.77 7.02
CA LEU A 379 8.40 -17.24 6.27
C LEU A 379 9.72 -17.55 6.97
N VAL A 380 9.79 -17.44 8.29
CA VAL A 380 10.95 -17.85 9.09
C VAL A 380 11.24 -19.34 8.89
N LEU A 381 10.22 -20.19 8.97
CA LEU A 381 10.38 -21.63 8.74
C LEU A 381 10.86 -21.92 7.31
N LEU A 382 10.28 -21.26 6.32
CA LEU A 382 10.64 -21.44 4.92
C LEU A 382 12.10 -21.05 4.65
N LEU A 383 12.55 -19.90 5.16
CA LEU A 383 13.91 -19.41 4.94
C LEU A 383 14.96 -20.19 5.71
N ARG A 384 14.65 -20.69 6.92
CA ARG A 384 15.57 -21.52 7.70
C ARG A 384 15.84 -22.90 7.10
N HIS A 385 14.90 -23.40 6.29
CA HIS A 385 15.02 -24.70 5.60
C HIS A 385 15.44 -24.55 4.14
N ALA A 386 15.73 -23.32 3.70
CA ALA A 386 16.25 -23.08 2.37
C ALA A 386 17.76 -23.34 2.38
N ASP A 387 18.18 -24.32 1.58
CA ASP A 387 19.62 -24.55 1.34
C ASP A 387 20.21 -23.36 0.58
N ASP A 388 21.46 -23.02 0.87
CA ASP A 388 22.20 -21.97 0.19
C ASP A 388 22.21 -22.19 -1.33
N GLY A 389 21.66 -21.22 -2.07
CA GLY A 389 21.56 -21.26 -3.54
C GLY A 389 20.34 -22.03 -4.10
N SER A 390 19.51 -22.62 -3.25
CA SER A 390 18.28 -23.28 -3.75
C SER A 390 17.18 -22.27 -4.08
N THR A 391 16.41 -22.55 -5.13
CA THR A 391 15.20 -21.78 -5.48
C THR A 391 13.93 -22.33 -4.78
N ALA A 392 14.09 -23.35 -3.92
CA ALA A 392 13.00 -24.04 -3.26
C ALA A 392 12.16 -23.13 -2.37
N TRP A 393 12.78 -22.12 -1.73
CA TRP A 393 12.05 -21.13 -0.93
C TRP A 393 11.04 -20.33 -1.73
N ILE A 394 11.30 -20.08 -3.03
CA ILE A 394 10.38 -19.32 -3.90
C ILE A 394 9.16 -20.16 -4.26
N THR A 395 9.35 -21.43 -4.61
CA THR A 395 8.23 -22.37 -4.82
C THR A 395 7.44 -22.56 -3.53
N GLY A 396 8.11 -22.64 -2.39
CA GLY A 396 7.50 -22.70 -1.07
C GLY A 396 6.63 -21.48 -0.72
N MET A 397 6.93 -20.31 -1.29
CA MET A 397 6.06 -19.13 -1.14
C MET A 397 4.64 -19.35 -1.66
N ASN A 398 4.44 -20.14 -2.72
CA ASN A 398 3.10 -20.45 -3.21
C ASN A 398 2.28 -21.19 -2.14
N ALA A 399 2.87 -22.18 -1.47
CA ALA A 399 2.21 -22.90 -0.39
C ALA A 399 1.98 -21.99 0.84
N LEU A 400 2.96 -21.14 1.18
CA LEU A 400 2.84 -20.14 2.25
C LEU A 400 1.63 -19.23 2.00
N PHE A 401 1.56 -18.59 0.83
CA PHE A 401 0.46 -17.67 0.52
C PHE A 401 -0.88 -18.39 0.35
N ALA A 402 -0.90 -19.65 -0.12
CA ALA A 402 -2.09 -20.50 -0.12
C ALA A 402 -2.61 -20.74 1.31
N GLY A 403 -1.72 -21.06 2.25
CA GLY A 403 -2.06 -21.22 3.66
C GLY A 403 -2.63 -19.94 4.26
N LEU A 404 -2.02 -18.77 3.98
CA LEU A 404 -2.52 -17.47 4.43
C LEU A 404 -3.90 -17.15 3.86
N TRP A 405 -4.14 -17.46 2.58
CA TRP A 405 -5.45 -17.31 1.97
C TRP A 405 -6.50 -18.20 2.64
N MET A 406 -6.20 -19.46 2.90
CA MET A 406 -7.12 -20.36 3.60
C MET A 406 -7.49 -19.84 4.99
N VAL A 407 -6.50 -19.41 5.78
CA VAL A 407 -6.75 -18.82 7.12
C VAL A 407 -7.60 -17.56 7.00
N SER A 408 -7.25 -16.68 6.07
CA SER A 408 -7.99 -15.44 5.81
C SER A 408 -9.43 -15.74 5.36
N ALA A 409 -9.63 -16.71 4.46
CA ALA A 409 -10.96 -17.10 3.97
C ALA A 409 -11.84 -17.62 5.10
N VAL A 410 -11.33 -18.60 5.88
CA VAL A 410 -12.08 -19.14 7.02
C VAL A 410 -12.42 -18.05 8.01
N ALA A 411 -11.45 -17.22 8.44
CA ALA A 411 -11.67 -16.17 9.42
C ALA A 411 -12.62 -15.08 8.89
N SER A 412 -12.46 -14.66 7.64
CA SER A 412 -13.27 -13.59 7.05
C SER A 412 -14.69 -14.03 6.78
N TYR A 413 -14.91 -15.22 6.22
CA TYR A 413 -16.26 -15.72 5.90
C TYR A 413 -17.02 -16.13 7.16
N THR A 414 -16.39 -16.75 8.16
CA THR A 414 -17.03 -16.99 9.45
C THR A 414 -17.43 -15.68 10.14
N ALA A 415 -16.53 -14.69 10.14
CA ALA A 415 -16.84 -13.37 10.67
C ALA A 415 -17.95 -12.67 9.88
N PHE A 416 -18.01 -12.87 8.57
CA PHE A 416 -19.01 -12.30 7.70
C PHE A 416 -20.41 -12.87 7.98
N ASP A 417 -20.54 -14.19 8.15
CA ASP A 417 -21.82 -14.89 8.31
C ASP A 417 -22.34 -14.86 9.77
N TRP A 418 -21.48 -14.71 10.78
CA TRP A 418 -21.88 -14.68 12.21
C TRP A 418 -22.92 -13.59 12.53
N HIS A 419 -22.90 -12.43 11.86
CA HIS A 419 -23.85 -11.34 12.12
C HIS A 419 -25.03 -11.29 11.16
N GLY A 420 -25.14 -12.22 10.21
CA GLY A 420 -26.34 -12.38 9.39
C GLY A 420 -27.57 -12.85 10.18
N ARG A 421 -27.37 -13.28 11.42
CA ARG A 421 -28.44 -13.70 12.36
C ARG A 421 -28.87 -12.62 13.35
N GLN A 422 -28.18 -11.48 13.42
CA GLN A 422 -28.61 -10.33 14.22
C GLN A 422 -29.29 -9.31 13.34
N ARG A 423 -30.58 -9.10 13.58
CA ARG A 423 -31.60 -8.17 13.04
C ARG A 423 -31.15 -7.13 11.99
N PRO A 424 -31.99 -6.83 10.98
CA PRO A 424 -31.82 -5.63 10.16
C PRO A 424 -31.93 -4.43 11.09
N ASP A 425 -30.86 -3.68 11.18
CA ASP A 425 -30.64 -2.65 12.18
C ASP A 425 -31.46 -1.39 11.86
N GLU A 426 -32.19 -0.91 12.85
CA GLU A 426 -33.00 0.31 12.89
C GLU A 426 -32.17 1.62 12.82
N THR A 427 -30.94 1.62 12.36
CA THR A 427 -30.02 2.76 12.48
C THR A 427 -29.79 3.58 11.21
N ILE A 428 -30.60 3.43 10.18
CA ILE A 428 -30.69 4.46 9.12
C ILE A 428 -32.10 5.03 9.13
N ARG A 429 -32.44 5.79 10.19
CA ARG A 429 -33.49 6.80 10.03
C ARG A 429 -32.95 7.84 9.07
N PRO A 430 -33.61 8.09 7.93
CA PRO A 430 -33.27 9.25 7.12
C PRO A 430 -33.40 10.49 8.02
N ALA A 431 -32.42 11.38 7.91
CA ALA A 431 -32.49 12.67 8.59
C ALA A 431 -33.84 13.31 8.27
N PRO A 432 -34.58 13.87 9.25
CA PRO A 432 -35.82 14.55 9.01
C PRO A 432 -35.60 15.63 7.94
N GLN A 433 -36.42 15.59 6.90
CA GLN A 433 -36.39 16.63 5.87
C GLN A 433 -36.72 17.96 6.55
N PRO A 434 -36.00 19.04 6.28
CA PRO A 434 -36.35 20.35 6.82
C PRO A 434 -37.63 20.82 6.14
N GLY A 435 -38.80 20.71 6.82
CA GLY A 435 -40.04 21.22 6.30
C GLY A 435 -41.32 20.45 6.71
N GLU A 436 -41.45 19.91 7.94
CA GLU A 436 -42.73 19.64 8.58
C GLU A 436 -42.71 20.18 10.01
#